data_1030cf54dd2dba55c385a49cef9f4a43
#
_entry.id   1030cf54dd2dba55c385a49cef9f4a43
#
_cell.length_a   1.000
_cell.length_b   1.000
_cell.length_c   1.000
_cell.angle_alpha   90.00
_cell.angle_beta   90.00
_cell.angle_gamma   90.00
#
_symmetry.space_group_name_H-M   'P 1'
#
loop_
_entity.id
_entity.type
_entity.pdbx_description
1 polymer ?
#
loop_
_entity_poly.entity_id
_entity_poly.type
_entity_poly.pdbx_seq_one_letter_code
_entity_poly.pdbx_strand_id
1 'polypeptide(L)'
;MAGELIYAFRIMRLPLLDAGGAPIGRLDDIVLIPGSSNPRVLGFVASSQRRRIFVNAARVATLDGEGARLRSWDVDLNPFRQRPGEVLVGRDLIDRWVGDEA
;
A
#
# COMPACT_ATOMS: atom_id res chain seq x y z
N MET A 1 -4.08 -10.14 -13.48
CA MET A 1 -2.86 -10.27 -12.65
C MET A 1 -1.74 -9.35 -13.10
N ALA A 2 -1.35 -9.34 -14.39
CA ALA A 2 -0.28 -8.45 -14.86
C ALA A 2 -0.60 -6.97 -14.66
N GLY A 3 -1.85 -6.55 -14.90
CA GLY A 3 -2.25 -5.15 -14.71
C GLY A 3 -2.18 -4.70 -13.26
N GLU A 4 -2.45 -5.59 -12.31
CA GLU A 4 -2.40 -5.28 -10.89
C GLU A 4 -0.96 -5.11 -10.41
N LEU A 5 -0.03 -5.92 -10.94
CA LEU A 5 1.39 -5.78 -10.62
C LEU A 5 1.94 -4.46 -11.17
N ILE A 6 1.56 -4.10 -12.40
CA ILE A 6 1.97 -2.82 -12.99
C ILE A 6 1.44 -1.66 -12.16
N TYR A 7 0.18 -1.73 -11.74
CA TYR A 7 -0.42 -0.72 -10.89
C TYR A 7 0.32 -0.60 -9.55
N ALA A 8 0.66 -1.74 -8.95
CA ALA A 8 1.41 -1.76 -7.70
C ALA A 8 2.77 -1.08 -7.84
N PHE A 9 3.50 -1.33 -8.93
CA PHE A 9 4.76 -0.68 -9.20
C PHE A 9 4.61 0.85 -9.28
N ARG A 10 3.52 1.31 -9.88
CA ARG A 10 3.29 2.74 -10.07
C ARG A 10 2.99 3.47 -8.78
N ILE A 11 2.33 2.80 -7.82
CA ILE A 11 1.95 3.45 -6.57
C ILE A 11 2.98 3.28 -5.46
N MET A 12 3.87 2.30 -5.57
CA MET A 12 4.96 2.17 -4.62
C MET A 12 5.89 3.37 -4.71
N ARG A 13 6.34 3.84 -3.56
CA ARG A 13 7.17 5.03 -3.40
C ARG A 13 6.45 6.35 -3.62
N LEU A 14 5.16 6.34 -3.97
CA LEU A 14 4.39 7.57 -3.98
C LEU A 14 4.23 8.09 -2.56
N PRO A 15 4.10 9.40 -2.39
CA PRO A 15 3.93 9.95 -1.05
C PRO A 15 2.58 9.59 -0.46
N LEU A 16 2.57 9.44 0.86
CA LEU A 16 1.35 9.44 1.65
C LEU A 16 1.09 10.87 2.07
N LEU A 17 -0.09 11.40 1.71
CA LEU A 17 -0.45 12.79 1.94
C LEU A 17 -1.51 12.90 3.03
N ASP A 18 -1.43 13.92 3.86
CA ASP A 18 -2.49 14.21 4.82
C ASP A 18 -3.73 14.76 4.10
N ALA A 19 -4.77 15.08 4.86
CA ALA A 19 -6.02 15.59 4.29
C ALA A 19 -5.85 16.93 3.56
N GLY A 20 -4.83 17.68 3.89
CA GLY A 20 -4.50 18.94 3.22
C GLY A 20 -3.56 18.79 2.04
N GLY A 21 -3.10 17.56 1.75
CA GLY A 21 -2.19 17.30 0.64
C GLY A 21 -0.71 17.42 0.97
N ALA A 22 -0.34 17.59 2.24
CA ALA A 22 1.06 17.65 2.64
C ALA A 22 1.63 16.23 2.80
N PRO A 23 2.88 15.99 2.36
CA PRO A 23 3.47 14.66 2.50
C PRO A 23 3.81 14.35 3.95
N ILE A 24 3.36 13.19 4.43
CA ILE A 24 3.62 12.71 5.79
C ILE A 24 4.33 11.37 5.79
N GLY A 25 4.52 10.76 4.64
CA GLY A 25 5.18 9.46 4.51
C GLY A 25 5.26 9.03 3.07
N ARG A 26 5.54 7.75 2.88
CA ARG A 26 5.69 7.15 1.55
C ARG A 26 5.04 5.78 1.54
N LEU A 27 4.40 5.44 0.43
CA LEU A 27 3.83 4.11 0.24
C LEU A 27 4.96 3.11 -0.03
N ASP A 28 5.01 2.04 0.74
CA ASP A 28 6.01 0.99 0.60
C ASP A 28 5.46 -0.25 -0.07
N ASP A 29 4.19 -0.59 0.21
CA ASP A 29 3.62 -1.83 -0.31
C ASP A 29 2.09 -1.77 -0.27
N ILE A 30 1.47 -2.76 -0.91
CA ILE A 30 0.02 -2.93 -0.95
C ILE A 30 -0.33 -4.23 -0.24
N VAL A 31 -1.31 -4.20 0.64
CA VAL A 31 -1.81 -5.38 1.32
C VAL A 31 -3.05 -5.88 0.59
N LEU A 32 -2.99 -7.13 0.12
CA LEU A 32 -4.09 -7.78 -0.57
C LEU A 32 -4.62 -8.95 0.24
N ILE A 33 -5.91 -9.20 0.08
CA ILE A 33 -6.50 -10.49 0.42
C ILE A 33 -6.78 -11.20 -0.91
N PRO A 34 -6.06 -12.28 -1.23
CA PRO A 34 -6.28 -12.99 -2.47
C PRO A 34 -7.67 -13.62 -2.48
N GLY A 35 -8.35 -13.55 -3.61
CA GLY A 35 -9.63 -14.19 -3.82
C GLY A 35 -9.62 -15.01 -5.09
N SER A 36 -10.63 -15.87 -5.26
CA SER A 36 -10.71 -16.75 -6.42
C SER A 36 -10.92 -15.98 -7.72
N SER A 37 -11.60 -14.84 -7.69
CA SER A 37 -11.87 -14.05 -8.88
C SER A 37 -11.46 -12.59 -8.75
N ASN A 38 -11.51 -12.02 -7.55
CA ASN A 38 -11.18 -10.62 -7.32
C ASN A 38 -10.37 -10.45 -6.03
N PRO A 39 -9.05 -10.28 -6.12
CA PRO A 39 -8.28 -9.93 -4.95
C PRO A 39 -8.72 -8.55 -4.43
N ARG A 40 -8.82 -8.42 -3.12
CA ARG A 40 -9.25 -7.18 -2.48
C ARG A 40 -8.05 -6.45 -1.90
N VAL A 41 -7.96 -5.16 -2.23
CA VAL A 41 -6.96 -4.29 -1.58
C VAL A 41 -7.47 -3.94 -0.20
N LEU A 42 -6.80 -4.44 0.83
CA LEU A 42 -7.13 -4.14 2.22
C LEU A 42 -6.59 -2.77 2.61
N GLY A 43 -5.42 -2.42 2.13
CA GLY A 43 -4.78 -1.16 2.44
C GLY A 43 -3.34 -1.13 1.96
N PHE A 44 -2.58 -0.26 2.58
CA PHE A 44 -1.21 0.02 2.19
C PHE A 44 -0.28 -0.05 3.39
N VAL A 45 0.96 -0.48 3.16
CA VAL A 45 2.04 -0.28 4.11
C VAL A 45 2.74 1.00 3.72
N ALA A 46 2.90 1.89 4.67
CA ALA A 46 3.58 3.16 4.46
C ALA A 46 4.67 3.36 5.50
N SER A 47 5.69 4.11 5.13
CA SER A 47 6.73 4.56 6.05
C SER A 47 6.45 6.00 6.43
N SER A 48 6.41 6.26 7.73
CA SER A 48 6.23 7.61 8.27
C SER A 48 7.04 7.71 9.56
N GLN A 49 7.87 8.74 9.67
CA GLN A 49 8.69 8.97 10.84
C GLN A 49 9.51 7.74 11.27
N ARG A 50 10.09 7.05 10.28
CA ARG A 50 10.90 5.83 10.47
C ARG A 50 10.11 4.63 10.99
N ARG A 51 8.79 4.64 10.86
CA ARG A 51 7.93 3.53 11.25
C ARG A 51 7.19 3.01 10.04
N ARG A 52 6.93 1.72 10.02
CA ARG A 52 6.02 1.12 9.05
C ARG A 52 4.64 1.05 9.65
N ILE A 53 3.69 1.68 8.97
CA ILE A 53 2.32 1.78 9.42
C ILE A 53 1.38 1.14 8.41
N PHE A 54 0.22 0.73 8.87
CA PHE A 54 -0.85 0.24 8.01
C PHE A 54 -1.87 1.36 7.78
N VAL A 55 -2.19 1.60 6.50
CA VAL A 55 -3.23 2.54 6.11
C VAL A 55 -4.34 1.78 5.43
N ASN A 56 -5.51 1.69 6.07
CA ASN A 56 -6.67 1.02 5.48
C ASN A 56 -7.10 1.76 4.22
N ALA A 57 -7.45 0.99 3.17
CA ALA A 57 -7.87 1.57 1.90
C ALA A 57 -9.06 2.53 2.04
N ALA A 58 -9.96 2.26 3.00
CA ALA A 58 -11.10 3.13 3.25
C ALA A 58 -10.72 4.52 3.77
N ARG A 59 -9.51 4.69 4.28
CA ARG A 59 -9.03 6.00 4.75
C ARG A 59 -8.42 6.85 3.64
N VAL A 60 -8.25 6.29 2.46
CA VAL A 60 -7.66 6.99 1.32
C VAL A 60 -8.77 7.64 0.51
N ALA A 61 -8.73 8.96 0.39
CA ALA A 61 -9.70 9.72 -0.39
C ALA A 61 -9.40 9.63 -1.89
N THR A 62 -8.13 9.80 -2.24
CA THR A 62 -7.67 9.75 -3.64
C THR A 62 -6.34 9.03 -3.72
N LEU A 63 -6.13 8.35 -4.82
CA LEU A 63 -4.86 7.70 -5.14
C LEU A 63 -4.56 7.98 -6.61
N ASP A 64 -3.55 8.79 -6.86
CA ASP A 64 -3.15 9.18 -8.20
C ASP A 64 -1.64 9.36 -8.27
N GLY A 65 -1.13 9.94 -9.36
CA GLY A 65 0.30 10.16 -9.54
C GLY A 65 0.95 11.07 -8.51
N GLU A 66 0.17 11.82 -7.74
CA GLU A 66 0.68 12.68 -6.68
C GLU A 66 0.80 11.96 -5.35
N GLY A 67 0.12 10.83 -5.19
CA GLY A 67 0.19 10.03 -3.99
C GLY A 67 -1.16 9.59 -3.47
N ALA A 68 -1.15 9.01 -2.27
CA ALA A 68 -2.36 8.60 -1.55
C ALA A 68 -2.72 9.69 -0.54
N ARG A 69 -3.87 10.32 -0.72
CA ARG A 69 -4.34 11.40 0.14
C ARG A 69 -5.37 10.87 1.12
N LEU A 70 -5.16 11.13 2.39
CA LEU A 70 -6.06 10.69 3.44
C LEU A 70 -7.33 11.54 3.48
N ARG A 71 -8.44 10.92 3.91
CA ARG A 71 -9.74 11.61 4.03
C ARG A 71 -9.81 12.54 5.22
N SER A 72 -9.07 12.21 6.27
CA SER A 72 -9.21 12.86 7.57
C SER A 72 -7.84 13.29 8.09
N TRP A 73 -7.85 14.33 8.90
CA TRP A 73 -6.66 14.76 9.63
C TRP A 73 -6.31 13.83 10.79
N ASP A 74 -7.27 12.99 11.19
CA ASP A 74 -7.07 11.99 12.23
C ASP A 74 -6.28 10.82 11.65
N VAL A 75 -4.97 10.88 11.76
CA VAL A 75 -4.07 9.87 11.23
C VAL A 75 -3.81 8.82 12.30
N ASP A 76 -4.31 7.63 12.07
CA ASP A 76 -4.06 6.49 12.94
C ASP A 76 -2.76 5.81 12.49
N LEU A 77 -1.70 6.03 13.25
CA LEU A 77 -0.37 5.53 12.93
C LEU A 77 -0.13 4.15 13.56
N ASN A 78 -1.05 3.23 13.34
CA ASN A 78 -0.90 1.88 13.85
C ASN A 78 0.25 1.15 13.16
N PRO A 79 1.14 0.47 13.92
CA PRO A 79 2.18 -0.32 13.32
C PRO A 79 1.62 -1.39 12.40
N PHE A 80 2.27 -1.62 11.28
CA PHE A 80 1.85 -2.67 10.37
C PHE A 80 2.23 -4.04 10.94
N ARG A 81 1.26 -4.96 10.94
CA ARG A 81 1.47 -6.37 11.26
C ARG A 81 0.72 -7.21 10.24
N GLN A 82 1.46 -8.00 9.48
CA GLN A 82 0.86 -8.90 8.50
C GLN A 82 0.10 -10.01 9.22
N ARG A 83 -1.15 -10.22 8.80
CA ARG A 83 -2.01 -11.26 9.35
C ARG A 83 -2.05 -12.46 8.41
N PRO A 84 -2.42 -13.67 8.93
CA PRO A 84 -2.62 -14.82 8.06
C PRO A 84 -3.60 -14.51 6.93
N GLY A 85 -3.27 -14.93 5.72
CA GLY A 85 -4.08 -14.70 4.53
C GLY A 85 -3.83 -13.37 3.83
N GLU A 86 -3.11 -12.45 4.44
CA GLU A 86 -2.73 -11.19 3.80
C GLU A 86 -1.47 -11.36 2.97
N VAL A 87 -1.43 -10.69 1.83
CA VAL A 87 -0.28 -10.75 0.91
C VAL A 87 0.22 -9.32 0.67
N LEU A 88 1.53 -9.14 0.81
CA LEU A 88 2.21 -7.90 0.43
C LEU A 88 2.62 -8.02 -1.02
N VAL A 89 2.08 -7.16 -1.88
CA VAL A 89 2.29 -7.26 -3.33
C VAL A 89 3.78 -7.15 -3.68
N GLY A 90 4.46 -6.15 -3.15
CA GLY A 90 5.88 -5.95 -3.45
C GLY A 90 6.74 -7.07 -2.89
N ARG A 91 6.60 -7.32 -1.60
CA ARG A 91 7.45 -8.30 -0.91
C ARG A 91 7.16 -9.73 -1.31
N ASP A 92 5.88 -10.11 -1.34
CA ASP A 92 5.50 -11.51 -1.46
C ASP A 92 5.28 -11.95 -2.91
N LEU A 93 4.83 -11.04 -3.79
CA LEU A 93 4.53 -11.37 -5.18
C LEU A 93 5.62 -10.89 -6.14
N ILE A 94 6.01 -9.65 -6.07
CA ILE A 94 6.96 -9.08 -7.02
C ILE A 94 8.37 -9.62 -6.77
N ASP A 95 8.84 -9.60 -5.54
CA ASP A 95 10.17 -10.12 -5.21
C ASP A 95 10.28 -11.60 -5.51
N ARG A 96 9.23 -12.36 -5.19
CA ARG A 96 9.20 -13.79 -5.47
C ARG A 96 9.25 -14.06 -6.97
N TRP A 97 8.48 -13.31 -7.75
CA TRP A 97 8.41 -13.47 -9.18
C TRP A 97 9.75 -13.16 -9.85
N VAL A 98 10.38 -12.06 -9.44
CA VAL A 98 11.70 -11.68 -9.94
C VAL A 98 12.75 -12.68 -9.52
N GLY A 99 12.67 -13.19 -8.29
CA GLY A 99 13.60 -14.19 -7.78
C GLY A 99 13.54 -15.51 -8.55
N ASP A 100 12.36 -15.91 -8.99
CA ASP A 100 12.16 -17.15 -9.75
C ASP A 100 12.79 -17.08 -11.15
N GLU A 101 13.01 -15.92 -11.68
CA GLU A 101 13.65 -15.73 -12.97
C GLU A 101 15.18 -15.67 -12.89
N ALA A 102 15.68 -15.53 -11.71
CA ALA A 102 17.13 -15.49 -11.52
C ALA A 102 17.71 -16.90 -11.53
#